data_b226010da570c685f911bf24d6dcd8ea
#
_entry.id   b226010da570c685f911bf24d6dcd8ea
#
_cell.length_a   1.000
_cell.length_b   1.000
_cell.length_c   1.000
_cell.angle_alpha   90.00
_cell.angle_beta   90.00
_cell.angle_gamma   90.00
#
_symmetry.space_group_name_H-M   'P 1'
#
loop_
_entity.id
_entity.type
_entity.pdbx_description
1 polymer ?
#
loop_
_entity_poly.entity_id
_entity_poly.type
_entity_poly.pdbx_seq_one_letter_code
_entity_poly.pdbx_strand_id
1 'polypeptide(L)'
;MSMQTLQASEMRPLSKTSIVNVPIAVFLGLGALLSQSVQASTIEGINHTHWAINHFSVDGRSGIDIIGPYQGGGGGCCYIAPQRWQRGMTVRVDWETGVAYPDGFPGFADRPKYLAWRDEMRSHKRQHSKVVTVPDYTGQKVCGITVHFLPCDDIQVTTSCYAYGSPEYPIKTPLQLPEPQSCPK
;
A
#
# COMPACT_ATOMS: atom_id res chain seq x y z
N MET A 1 68.38 -23.73 40.74
CA MET A 1 68.73 -23.33 42.10
C MET A 1 68.38 -21.88 42.25
N SER A 2 67.39 -21.57 43.03
CA SER A 2 67.21 -20.52 44.01
C SER A 2 65.75 -20.35 44.29
N MET A 3 65.37 -20.74 45.46
CA MET A 3 64.09 -20.48 46.14
C MET A 3 64.07 -19.00 46.53
N GLN A 4 62.93 -18.33 46.36
CA GLN A 4 62.59 -17.12 47.11
C GLN A 4 61.14 -17.15 47.56
N THR A 5 61.04 -17.27 48.76
CA THR A 5 60.20 -17.03 49.91
C THR A 5 58.92 -16.22 49.66
N LEU A 6 57.83 -16.82 50.16
CA LEU A 6 56.53 -16.24 50.46
C LEU A 6 56.63 -15.11 51.48
N GLN A 7 55.91 -14.01 51.20
CA GLN A 7 55.56 -13.01 52.20
C GLN A 7 54.02 -12.79 52.22
N ALA A 8 53.44 -13.17 53.32
CA ALA A 8 52.08 -12.96 53.71
C ALA A 8 51.85 -11.46 54.02
N SER A 9 50.84 -10.84 53.43
CA SER A 9 50.47 -9.50 53.83
C SER A 9 49.01 -9.50 54.29
N GLU A 10 48.87 -8.91 55.47
CA GLU A 10 47.69 -8.86 56.33
C GLU A 10 46.43 -8.31 55.70
N MET A 11 45.31 -8.96 56.02
CA MET A 11 43.94 -8.46 55.71
C MET A 11 43.57 -7.40 56.77
N ARG A 12 43.24 -6.22 56.26
CA ARG A 12 42.51 -5.18 57.01
C ARG A 12 40.99 -5.35 56.84
N PRO A 13 40.17 -5.19 57.86
CA PRO A 13 38.75 -5.32 57.79
C PRO A 13 38.12 -4.08 57.12
N LEU A 14 37.31 -4.29 56.08
CA LEU A 14 36.50 -3.26 55.39
C LEU A 14 35.34 -2.84 56.26
N SER A 15 35.23 -1.54 56.38
CA SER A 15 34.17 -0.76 56.99
C SER A 15 32.77 -1.13 56.44
N LYS A 16 31.79 -1.24 57.35
CA LYS A 16 30.36 -1.41 57.04
C LYS A 16 29.83 -0.21 56.32
N THR A 17 29.63 -0.34 55.01
CA THR A 17 28.90 0.65 54.23
C THR A 17 27.40 0.36 54.30
N SER A 18 26.63 1.30 54.84
CA SER A 18 25.20 1.24 54.90
C SER A 18 24.61 1.21 53.50
N ILE A 19 23.91 0.12 53.16
CA ILE A 19 23.14 -0.02 51.94
C ILE A 19 21.86 0.81 52.11
N VAL A 20 21.81 1.96 51.42
CA VAL A 20 20.58 2.74 51.30
C VAL A 20 19.67 1.96 50.34
N ASN A 21 18.59 1.38 50.87
CA ASN A 21 17.53 0.78 50.09
C ASN A 21 16.77 1.88 49.35
N VAL A 22 17.13 2.14 48.09
CA VAL A 22 16.30 2.91 47.16
C VAL A 22 15.26 1.95 46.56
N PRO A 23 13.95 2.22 46.69
CA PRO A 23 12.97 1.32 46.15
C PRO A 23 12.99 1.37 44.63
N ILE A 24 13.33 0.26 43.98
CA ILE A 24 13.33 0.01 42.53
C ILE A 24 11.89 -0.01 41.92
N ALA A 25 10.89 0.45 42.66
CA ALA A 25 9.49 0.30 42.29
C ALA A 25 8.93 1.38 41.30
N VAL A 26 9.75 2.37 40.87
CA VAL A 26 9.20 3.52 40.08
C VAL A 26 9.50 3.45 38.57
N PHE A 27 10.33 2.54 38.11
CA PHE A 27 10.72 2.49 36.69
C PHE A 27 9.98 1.46 35.80
N LEU A 28 9.04 0.68 36.32
CA LEU A 28 8.28 -0.31 35.56
C LEU A 28 6.94 0.21 35.00
N GLY A 29 6.59 1.47 35.27
CA GLY A 29 5.29 2.03 34.88
C GLY A 29 5.24 2.84 33.58
N LEU A 30 6.35 3.14 32.93
CA LEU A 30 6.38 4.09 31.80
C LEU A 30 6.64 3.47 30.43
N GLY A 31 6.76 2.15 30.35
CA GLY A 31 7.08 1.43 29.10
C GLY A 31 5.89 0.89 28.29
N ALA A 32 4.65 1.07 28.77
CA ALA A 32 3.47 0.42 28.16
C ALA A 32 2.63 1.35 27.25
N LEU A 33 3.08 2.54 26.97
CA LEU A 33 2.35 3.47 26.11
C LEU A 33 3.18 3.68 24.85
N LEU A 34 2.76 3.09 23.75
CA LEU A 34 3.00 3.47 22.34
C LEU A 34 3.35 2.29 21.42
N SER A 35 2.76 1.13 21.64
CA SER A 35 2.67 0.18 20.50
C SER A 35 1.37 0.47 19.74
N GLN A 36 1.32 1.60 19.04
CA GLN A 36 0.31 1.78 17.99
C GLN A 36 0.75 0.86 16.85
N SER A 37 0.10 -0.27 16.71
CA SER A 37 0.23 -1.11 15.52
C SER A 37 -0.24 -0.30 14.32
N VAL A 38 0.71 0.24 13.56
CA VAL A 38 0.44 0.75 12.22
C VAL A 38 0.02 -0.47 11.39
N GLN A 39 -1.28 -0.66 11.23
CA GLN A 39 -1.80 -1.69 10.37
C GLN A 39 -1.51 -1.27 8.94
N ALA A 40 -0.54 -1.93 8.29
CA ALA A 40 -0.29 -1.76 6.87
C ALA A 40 -1.53 -2.23 6.12
N SER A 41 -2.14 -1.31 5.39
CA SER A 41 -3.39 -1.52 4.66
C SER A 41 -3.06 -1.70 3.17
N THR A 42 -3.87 -2.48 2.46
CA THR A 42 -3.66 -2.80 1.05
C THR A 42 -4.00 -1.62 0.12
N ILE A 43 -3.42 -1.64 -1.08
CA ILE A 43 -3.83 -0.82 -2.22
C ILE A 43 -4.37 -1.79 -3.26
N GLU A 44 -5.65 -1.68 -3.57
CA GLU A 44 -6.36 -2.55 -4.50
C GLU A 44 -6.98 -1.74 -5.64
N GLY A 45 -7.23 -2.38 -6.77
CA GLY A 45 -7.92 -1.78 -7.90
C GLY A 45 -9.05 -2.65 -8.41
N ILE A 46 -10.13 -2.02 -8.85
CA ILE A 46 -11.24 -2.64 -9.59
C ILE A 46 -11.33 -1.93 -10.93
N ASN A 47 -11.14 -2.68 -11.99
CA ASN A 47 -11.19 -2.16 -13.36
C ASN A 47 -12.56 -2.43 -13.99
N HIS A 48 -13.31 -1.37 -14.25
CA HIS A 48 -14.64 -1.43 -14.87
C HIS A 48 -14.60 -1.21 -16.40
N THR A 49 -13.39 -1.09 -16.97
CA THR A 49 -13.18 -0.74 -18.38
C THR A 49 -12.70 -1.92 -19.21
N HIS A 50 -12.72 -1.78 -20.52
CA HIS A 50 -12.17 -2.76 -21.46
C HIS A 50 -10.64 -2.66 -21.65
N TRP A 51 -10.01 -1.62 -21.09
CA TRP A 51 -8.55 -1.45 -21.10
C TRP A 51 -7.91 -2.28 -19.98
N ALA A 52 -6.68 -2.68 -20.16
CA ALA A 52 -5.87 -3.13 -19.04
C ALA A 52 -5.34 -1.93 -18.25
N ILE A 53 -5.27 -2.05 -16.94
CA ILE A 53 -4.49 -1.16 -16.09
C ILE A 53 -3.12 -1.82 -15.91
N ASN A 54 -2.11 -1.31 -16.61
CA ASN A 54 -0.78 -1.90 -16.61
C ASN A 54 -0.04 -1.72 -15.29
N HIS A 55 -0.26 -0.59 -14.66
CA HIS A 55 0.17 -0.27 -13.30
C HIS A 55 -0.62 0.92 -12.78
N PHE A 56 -0.65 1.08 -11.47
CA PHE A 56 -1.19 2.27 -10.83
C PHE A 56 -0.49 2.54 -9.50
N SER A 57 -0.65 3.75 -9.00
CA SER A 57 -0.18 4.14 -7.67
C SER A 57 -1.16 5.10 -7.00
N VAL A 58 -1.15 5.10 -5.68
CA VAL A 58 -1.89 6.04 -4.84
C VAL A 58 -0.88 6.82 -4.01
N ASP A 59 -0.82 8.13 -4.19
CA ASP A 59 0.19 9.02 -3.59
C ASP A 59 1.63 8.49 -3.76
N GLY A 60 1.93 7.96 -4.97
CA GLY A 60 3.22 7.41 -5.34
C GLY A 60 3.51 6.00 -4.78
N ARG A 61 2.58 5.36 -4.08
CA ARG A 61 2.70 3.97 -3.60
C ARG A 61 2.06 3.01 -4.58
N SER A 62 2.81 2.03 -5.05
CA SER A 62 2.34 1.10 -6.07
C SER A 62 1.20 0.22 -5.59
N GLY A 63 0.17 0.08 -6.43
CA GLY A 63 -0.91 -0.89 -6.26
C GLY A 63 -0.55 -2.30 -6.67
N ILE A 64 0.62 -2.51 -7.27
CA ILE A 64 1.15 -3.77 -7.83
C ILE A 64 0.18 -4.45 -8.82
N ASP A 65 0.77 -5.09 -9.84
CA ASP A 65 0.16 -5.94 -10.85
C ASP A 65 -0.73 -5.26 -11.91
N ILE A 66 -0.76 -5.93 -13.05
CA ILE A 66 -1.65 -5.62 -14.14
C ILE A 66 -3.06 -6.07 -13.76
N ILE A 67 -4.03 -5.19 -13.92
CA ILE A 67 -5.45 -5.52 -13.77
C ILE A 67 -6.07 -5.60 -15.16
N GLY A 68 -6.52 -6.79 -15.54
CA GLY A 68 -7.22 -7.00 -16.80
C GLY A 68 -8.57 -6.28 -16.86
N PRO A 69 -9.20 -6.24 -18.05
CA PRO A 69 -10.52 -5.69 -18.21
C PRO A 69 -11.54 -6.36 -17.30
N TYR A 70 -12.38 -5.56 -16.68
CA TYR A 70 -13.47 -6.05 -15.83
C TYR A 70 -13.02 -7.00 -14.74
N GLN A 71 -11.91 -6.70 -14.08
CA GLN A 71 -11.30 -7.50 -13.03
C GLN A 71 -10.95 -6.65 -11.82
N GLY A 72 -10.87 -7.32 -10.67
CA GLY A 72 -10.21 -6.79 -9.49
C GLY A 72 -8.79 -7.32 -9.41
N GLY A 73 -7.91 -6.56 -8.81
CA GLY A 73 -6.52 -6.95 -8.61
C GLY A 73 -5.77 -5.93 -7.76
N GLY A 74 -4.48 -6.11 -7.70
CA GLY A 74 -3.62 -5.34 -6.84
C GLY A 74 -3.21 -6.15 -5.61
N GLY A 75 -2.76 -5.52 -4.59
CA GLY A 75 -2.18 -6.15 -3.40
C GLY A 75 -0.93 -5.42 -2.99
N GLY A 76 -0.81 -4.17 -3.46
CA GLY A 76 0.25 -3.27 -3.00
C GLY A 76 0.15 -3.04 -1.50
N CYS A 77 1.27 -3.09 -0.82
CA CYS A 77 1.42 -2.56 0.53
C CYS A 77 1.75 -1.08 0.36
N CYS A 78 1.45 -0.29 1.12
CA CYS A 78 1.10 0.02 2.45
C CYS A 78 0.39 1.38 2.39
N TYR A 79 -0.87 1.42 2.12
CA TYR A 79 -1.66 2.64 2.28
C TYR A 79 -1.81 2.92 3.77
N ILE A 80 -1.43 4.12 4.18
CA ILE A 80 -1.58 4.56 5.55
C ILE A 80 -2.61 5.68 5.55
N ALA A 81 -3.86 5.34 5.84
CA ALA A 81 -4.88 6.34 6.05
C ALA A 81 -4.58 7.13 7.34
N PRO A 82 -4.80 8.45 7.35
CA PRO A 82 -4.83 9.22 8.58
C PRO A 82 -5.81 8.61 9.59
N GLN A 83 -5.49 8.66 10.89
CA GLN A 83 -6.36 8.10 11.93
C GLN A 83 -7.74 8.77 12.01
N ARG A 84 -7.86 10.00 11.53
CA ARG A 84 -9.10 10.76 11.47
C ARG A 84 -9.30 11.33 10.09
N TRP A 85 -10.48 11.10 9.55
CA TRP A 85 -10.90 11.77 8.33
C TRP A 85 -11.02 13.28 8.54
N GLN A 86 -10.68 14.03 7.52
CA GLN A 86 -10.82 15.48 7.49
C GLN A 86 -11.52 15.88 6.19
N ARG A 87 -12.39 16.87 6.28
CA ARG A 87 -13.07 17.42 5.10
C ARG A 87 -12.05 17.88 4.05
N GLY A 88 -12.24 17.44 2.81
CA GLY A 88 -11.36 17.79 1.70
C GLY A 88 -10.13 16.88 1.56
N MET A 89 -10.06 15.79 2.31
CA MET A 89 -9.03 14.78 2.08
C MET A 89 -9.10 14.25 0.64
N THR A 90 -7.95 14.22 -0.01
CA THR A 90 -7.80 13.69 -1.37
C THR A 90 -6.61 12.75 -1.44
N VAL A 91 -6.59 11.92 -2.48
CA VAL A 91 -5.43 11.15 -2.90
C VAL A 91 -5.20 11.41 -4.39
N ARG A 92 -3.92 11.35 -4.79
CA ARG A 92 -3.56 11.33 -6.21
C ARG A 92 -3.40 9.90 -6.67
N VAL A 93 -4.11 9.55 -7.72
CA VAL A 93 -3.97 8.27 -8.40
C VAL A 93 -3.31 8.53 -9.76
N ASP A 94 -2.18 7.85 -9.99
CA ASP A 94 -1.49 7.83 -11.28
C ASP A 94 -1.61 6.42 -11.83
N TRP A 95 -1.97 6.25 -13.13
CA TRP A 95 -2.11 4.94 -13.74
C TRP A 95 -1.79 4.95 -15.23
N GLU A 96 -1.46 3.77 -15.76
CA GLU A 96 -1.26 3.55 -17.18
C GLU A 96 -2.30 2.56 -17.69
N THR A 97 -2.99 2.93 -18.77
CA THR A 97 -3.84 2.00 -19.53
C THR A 97 -3.11 1.45 -20.76
N GLY A 98 -3.53 0.28 -21.22
CA GLY A 98 -2.99 -0.35 -22.42
C GLY A 98 -3.94 -1.40 -22.99
N VAL A 99 -3.52 -2.04 -24.08
CA VAL A 99 -4.27 -3.14 -24.70
C VAL A 99 -4.20 -4.37 -23.79
N ALA A 100 -5.37 -4.88 -23.43
CA ALA A 100 -5.46 -6.04 -22.52
C ALA A 100 -5.14 -7.37 -23.21
N TYR A 101 -5.66 -7.54 -24.42
CA TYR A 101 -5.51 -8.75 -25.21
C TYR A 101 -4.94 -8.38 -26.57
N PRO A 102 -3.62 -8.23 -26.70
CA PRO A 102 -3.00 -7.83 -27.95
C PRO A 102 -3.09 -8.95 -28.98
N ASP A 103 -3.73 -8.65 -30.08
CA ASP A 103 -3.82 -9.54 -31.23
C ASP A 103 -2.50 -9.58 -32.01
N GLY A 104 -2.34 -10.62 -32.83
CA GLY A 104 -1.27 -10.68 -33.82
C GLY A 104 0.14 -10.85 -33.23
N PHE A 105 0.28 -11.40 -32.03
CA PHE A 105 1.60 -11.70 -31.48
C PHE A 105 2.41 -12.62 -32.41
N PRO A 106 3.53 -12.16 -33.01
CA PRO A 106 4.25 -12.90 -34.05
C PRO A 106 5.19 -13.97 -33.49
N GLY A 107 5.23 -14.16 -32.17
CA GLY A 107 6.25 -14.98 -31.53
C GLY A 107 7.59 -14.26 -31.41
N PHE A 108 8.57 -14.94 -30.83
CA PHE A 108 9.91 -14.38 -30.60
C PHE A 108 10.93 -14.76 -31.70
N ALA A 109 10.60 -15.72 -32.59
CA ALA A 109 11.50 -16.21 -33.61
C ALA A 109 11.84 -15.17 -34.68
N ASP A 110 10.86 -14.33 -35.05
CA ASP A 110 11.05 -13.23 -36.00
C ASP A 110 11.23 -11.92 -35.23
N ARG A 111 12.46 -11.60 -34.89
CA ARG A 111 12.80 -10.40 -34.09
C ARG A 111 12.29 -9.09 -34.69
N PRO A 112 12.42 -8.80 -35.99
CA PRO A 112 11.85 -7.59 -36.60
C PRO A 112 10.35 -7.49 -36.42
N LYS A 113 9.58 -8.55 -36.69
CA LYS A 113 8.14 -8.55 -36.48
C LYS A 113 7.74 -8.38 -35.01
N TYR A 114 8.45 -9.06 -34.11
CA TYR A 114 8.24 -8.88 -32.68
C TYR A 114 8.47 -7.43 -32.23
N LEU A 115 9.53 -6.80 -32.71
CA LEU A 115 9.82 -5.41 -32.35
C LEU A 115 8.76 -4.44 -32.88
N ALA A 116 8.30 -4.62 -34.13
CA ALA A 116 7.23 -3.81 -34.73
C ALA A 116 5.92 -3.97 -33.93
N TRP A 117 5.50 -5.20 -33.66
CA TRP A 117 4.33 -5.49 -32.84
C TRP A 117 4.43 -4.88 -31.45
N ARG A 118 5.58 -5.06 -30.78
CA ARG A 118 5.82 -4.46 -29.45
C ARG A 118 5.70 -2.94 -29.45
N ASP A 119 6.22 -2.29 -30.47
CA ASP A 119 6.21 -0.83 -30.58
C ASP A 119 4.78 -0.33 -30.90
N GLU A 120 4.01 -1.07 -31.66
CA GLU A 120 2.59 -0.85 -31.84
C GLU A 120 1.83 -0.95 -30.51
N MET A 121 2.00 -2.02 -29.74
CA MET A 121 1.37 -2.19 -28.43
C MET A 121 1.74 -1.06 -27.45
N ARG A 122 2.98 -0.58 -27.52
CA ARG A 122 3.43 0.57 -26.72
C ARG A 122 2.74 1.87 -27.12
N SER A 123 2.40 2.05 -28.38
CA SER A 123 1.74 3.27 -28.86
C SER A 123 0.32 3.42 -28.31
N HIS A 124 -0.31 2.33 -27.88
CA HIS A 124 -1.64 2.34 -27.26
C HIS A 124 -1.62 2.64 -25.75
N LYS A 125 -0.43 2.73 -25.15
CA LYS A 125 -0.31 3.05 -23.74
C LYS A 125 -0.62 4.52 -23.46
N ARG A 126 -1.43 4.77 -22.46
CA ARG A 126 -1.79 6.12 -22.03
C ARG A 126 -1.53 6.28 -20.53
N GLN A 127 -0.90 7.38 -20.19
CA GLN A 127 -0.65 7.77 -18.80
C GLN A 127 -1.75 8.72 -18.33
N HIS A 128 -2.20 8.49 -17.11
CA HIS A 128 -3.27 9.25 -16.48
C HIS A 128 -2.87 9.66 -15.07
N SER A 129 -3.43 10.77 -14.62
CA SER A 129 -3.29 11.25 -13.25
C SER A 129 -4.56 11.98 -12.83
N LYS A 130 -5.09 11.64 -11.66
CA LYS A 130 -6.29 12.31 -11.12
C LYS A 130 -6.19 12.43 -9.60
N VAL A 131 -6.61 13.60 -9.10
CA VAL A 131 -6.81 13.82 -7.67
C VAL A 131 -8.29 13.60 -7.36
N VAL A 132 -8.57 12.71 -6.41
CA VAL A 132 -9.94 12.35 -6.02
C VAL A 132 -10.15 12.49 -4.53
N THR A 133 -11.37 12.84 -4.14
CA THR A 133 -11.76 12.96 -2.73
C THR A 133 -11.89 11.57 -2.10
N VAL A 134 -11.31 11.42 -0.91
CA VAL A 134 -11.50 10.23 -0.07
C VAL A 134 -12.83 10.37 0.67
N PRO A 135 -13.74 9.39 0.54
CA PRO A 135 -15.01 9.40 1.26
C PRO A 135 -14.82 9.47 2.78
N ASP A 136 -15.82 10.02 3.47
CA ASP A 136 -15.81 10.08 4.92
C ASP A 136 -15.85 8.67 5.53
N TYR A 137 -14.83 8.35 6.31
CA TYR A 137 -14.73 7.09 7.05
C TYR A 137 -14.80 7.30 8.58
N THR A 138 -15.33 8.43 9.05
CA THR A 138 -15.47 8.72 10.48
C THR A 138 -16.27 7.61 11.16
N GLY A 139 -15.72 7.05 12.24
CA GLY A 139 -16.34 5.95 12.96
C GLY A 139 -16.30 4.58 12.27
N GLN A 140 -15.61 4.47 11.12
CA GLN A 140 -15.44 3.22 10.38
C GLN A 140 -14.02 2.69 10.53
N LYS A 141 -13.88 1.37 10.40
CA LYS A 141 -12.58 0.73 10.23
C LYS A 141 -12.07 0.97 8.80
N VAL A 142 -10.79 1.33 8.68
CA VAL A 142 -10.11 1.47 7.38
C VAL A 142 -9.25 0.24 7.14
N CYS A 143 -9.43 -0.43 6.00
CA CYS A 143 -8.69 -1.64 5.65
C CYS A 143 -7.71 -1.47 4.48
N GLY A 144 -7.63 -0.26 3.92
CA GLY A 144 -6.79 0.04 2.78
C GLY A 144 -7.40 1.13 1.94
N ILE A 145 -7.02 1.15 0.67
CA ILE A 145 -7.67 1.96 -0.34
C ILE A 145 -7.92 1.12 -1.59
N THR A 146 -9.15 1.13 -2.07
CA THR A 146 -9.52 0.50 -3.34
C THR A 146 -9.81 1.59 -4.36
N VAL A 147 -9.16 1.52 -5.51
CA VAL A 147 -9.35 2.43 -6.65
C VAL A 147 -10.25 1.75 -7.67
N HIS A 148 -11.33 2.40 -8.06
CA HIS A 148 -12.21 1.98 -9.15
C HIS A 148 -11.86 2.76 -10.41
N PHE A 149 -11.40 2.07 -11.44
CA PHE A 149 -11.10 2.64 -12.76
C PHE A 149 -12.36 2.56 -13.61
N LEU A 150 -12.91 3.72 -13.97
CA LEU A 150 -14.19 3.86 -14.66
C LEU A 150 -13.97 4.30 -16.11
N PRO A 151 -14.97 4.12 -17.00
CA PRO A 151 -14.93 4.71 -18.34
C PRO A 151 -14.62 6.21 -18.31
N CYS A 152 -14.10 6.71 -19.42
CA CYS A 152 -13.70 8.13 -19.58
C CYS A 152 -12.57 8.57 -18.64
N ASP A 153 -11.68 7.65 -18.29
CA ASP A 153 -10.54 7.93 -17.41
C ASP A 153 -10.98 8.54 -16.06
N ASP A 154 -12.20 8.16 -15.63
CA ASP A 154 -12.70 8.55 -14.32
C ASP A 154 -12.30 7.53 -13.25
N ILE A 155 -12.24 7.97 -11.99
CA ILE A 155 -11.91 7.12 -10.85
C ILE A 155 -12.74 7.46 -9.62
N GLN A 156 -13.03 6.43 -8.83
CA GLN A 156 -13.56 6.55 -7.49
C GLN A 156 -12.67 5.79 -6.52
N VAL A 157 -12.69 6.17 -5.26
CA VAL A 157 -11.93 5.45 -4.22
C VAL A 157 -12.81 5.15 -3.02
N THR A 158 -12.45 4.09 -2.30
CA THR A 158 -13.04 3.78 -1.00
C THR A 158 -12.00 3.18 -0.06
N THR A 159 -12.22 3.34 1.24
CA THR A 159 -11.39 2.76 2.31
C THR A 159 -12.09 1.62 3.04
N SER A 160 -13.19 1.13 2.48
CA SER A 160 -14.05 0.11 3.05
C SER A 160 -13.30 -1.20 3.35
N CYS A 161 -13.69 -1.85 4.44
CA CYS A 161 -13.23 -3.20 4.79
C CYS A 161 -14.10 -4.32 4.16
N TYR A 162 -15.18 -3.96 3.51
CA TYR A 162 -16.04 -4.90 2.82
C TYR A 162 -15.48 -5.22 1.43
N ALA A 163 -15.65 -6.44 0.97
CA ALA A 163 -15.26 -6.85 -0.38
C ALA A 163 -16.20 -6.25 -1.44
N TYR A 164 -15.67 -5.91 -2.60
CA TYR A 164 -16.47 -5.48 -3.74
C TYR A 164 -17.53 -6.53 -4.08
N GLY A 165 -18.76 -6.07 -4.32
CA GLY A 165 -19.92 -6.94 -4.56
C GLY A 165 -20.70 -7.33 -3.32
N SER A 166 -20.18 -7.11 -2.11
CA SER A 166 -20.96 -7.34 -0.90
C SER A 166 -22.03 -6.26 -0.68
N PRO A 167 -23.10 -6.56 0.07
CA PRO A 167 -24.17 -5.61 0.34
C PRO A 167 -23.70 -4.33 1.04
N GLU A 168 -22.66 -4.42 1.85
CA GLU A 168 -22.13 -3.30 2.65
C GLU A 168 -21.06 -2.50 1.91
N TYR A 169 -20.58 -2.98 0.75
CA TYR A 169 -19.59 -2.23 -0.02
C TYR A 169 -20.18 -0.93 -0.57
N PRO A 170 -19.53 0.23 -0.39
CA PRO A 170 -20.17 1.52 -0.68
C PRO A 170 -20.35 1.80 -2.17
N ILE A 171 -19.47 1.29 -3.03
CA ILE A 171 -19.52 1.53 -4.48
C ILE A 171 -20.26 0.37 -5.13
N LYS A 172 -21.44 0.65 -5.70
CA LYS A 172 -22.37 -0.33 -6.29
C LYS A 172 -22.26 -0.43 -7.82
N THR A 173 -21.30 0.26 -8.40
CA THR A 173 -21.05 0.25 -9.85
C THR A 173 -20.86 -1.19 -10.34
N PRO A 174 -21.57 -1.63 -11.41
CA PRO A 174 -21.36 -2.95 -12.01
C PRO A 174 -19.92 -3.12 -12.49
N LEU A 175 -19.39 -4.33 -12.43
CA LEU A 175 -18.00 -4.60 -12.84
C LEU A 175 -17.76 -4.24 -14.30
N GLN A 176 -18.69 -4.58 -15.18
CA GLN A 176 -18.61 -4.26 -16.60
C GLN A 176 -19.44 -3.01 -16.91
N LEU A 177 -18.76 -1.95 -17.30
CA LEU A 177 -19.39 -0.75 -17.79
C LEU A 177 -19.14 -0.59 -19.29
N PRO A 178 -20.19 -0.24 -20.09
CA PRO A 178 -19.99 0.11 -21.48
C PRO A 178 -19.22 1.43 -21.56
N GLU A 179 -18.31 1.52 -22.50
CA GLU A 179 -17.65 2.79 -22.80
C GLU A 179 -18.66 3.74 -23.44
N PRO A 180 -18.85 4.95 -22.92
CA PRO A 180 -19.77 5.90 -23.50
C PRO A 180 -19.25 6.40 -24.85
N GLN A 181 -20.15 6.77 -25.77
CA GLN A 181 -19.76 7.30 -27.07
C GLN A 181 -19.01 8.63 -26.99
N SER A 182 -19.19 9.37 -25.91
CA SER A 182 -18.48 10.62 -25.64
C SER A 182 -18.27 10.79 -24.15
N CYS A 183 -17.08 11.19 -23.77
CA CYS A 183 -16.77 11.47 -22.37
C CYS A 183 -17.16 12.89 -21.97
N PRO A 184 -17.65 13.11 -20.76
CA PRO A 184 -17.86 14.45 -20.23
C PRO A 184 -16.55 15.26 -20.25
N LYS A 185 -16.66 16.55 -20.59
CA LYS A 185 -15.52 17.50 -20.53
C LYS A 185 -15.36 18.05 -19.12
#